data_76ee91e113c5374f96a431ce74703081
#
_entry.id   76ee91e113c5374f96a431ce74703081
#
_cell.length_a   1.000
_cell.length_b   1.000
_cell.length_c   1.000
_cell.angle_alpha   90.00
_cell.angle_beta   90.00
_cell.angle_gamma   90.00
#
_symmetry.space_group_name_H-M   'P 1'
#
loop_
_entity.id
_entity.type
_entity.pdbx_description
1 polymer ?
#
loop_
_entity_poly.entity_id
_entity_poly.type
_entity_poly.pdbx_seq_one_letter_code
_entity_poly.pdbx_strand_id
1 'polypeptide(L)'
;MRTSISLVLVGLAALAVAQRAEAHPHILVDAHVKLLFDQRGDLTAIANVWDFDEAFSAYAIQGYDSKGDGNPTRKDLQPLADINMDALKEYHFFTRVSSGGPPAALGAPTDYWDEFTDEKMKLHFTIPLKQPVAVRGRTVTVDVYDDEYFAAVNFPADQATAFADEPAGCSNLIRRPERLDATIARQLAQIPVTQRELPADLHAVTDRLVNAIVVQCP
;
A
#
# COMPACT_ATOMS: atom_id res chain seq x y z
N MET A 1 -71.85 -12.25 -27.10
CA MET A 1 -70.98 -11.18 -26.69
C MET A 1 -69.67 -11.80 -26.15
N ARG A 2 -68.57 -11.75 -26.92
CA ARG A 2 -67.27 -12.27 -26.55
C ARG A 2 -66.33 -11.08 -26.29
N THR A 3 -65.97 -10.88 -25.05
CA THR A 3 -65.02 -9.86 -24.61
C THR A 3 -63.65 -10.43 -24.67
N SER A 4 -62.80 -9.92 -25.59
CA SER A 4 -61.39 -10.25 -25.72
C SER A 4 -60.63 -9.39 -24.76
N ILE A 5 -59.94 -10.02 -23.79
CA ILE A 5 -58.99 -9.36 -22.89
C ILE A 5 -57.61 -9.41 -23.54
N SER A 6 -57.10 -8.25 -23.99
CA SER A 6 -55.74 -8.11 -24.50
C SER A 6 -54.77 -7.98 -23.31
N LEU A 7 -53.93 -8.98 -23.10
CA LEU A 7 -52.81 -8.92 -22.16
C LEU A 7 -51.69 -8.10 -22.81
N VAL A 8 -51.42 -6.92 -22.25
CA VAL A 8 -50.25 -6.13 -22.57
C VAL A 8 -49.07 -6.60 -21.69
N LEU A 9 -48.18 -7.37 -22.27
CA LEU A 9 -46.89 -7.73 -21.63
C LEU A 9 -45.98 -6.49 -21.70
N VAL A 10 -45.84 -5.78 -20.57
CA VAL A 10 -44.80 -4.78 -20.39
C VAL A 10 -43.51 -5.50 -20.02
N GLY A 11 -42.63 -5.67 -21.01
CA GLY A 11 -41.29 -6.18 -20.80
C GLY A 11 -40.46 -5.15 -20.04
N LEU A 12 -40.19 -5.37 -18.73
CA LEU A 12 -39.16 -4.65 -17.98
C LEU A 12 -37.80 -5.13 -18.48
N ALA A 13 -37.18 -4.38 -19.38
CA ALA A 13 -35.78 -4.52 -19.70
C ALA A 13 -34.99 -3.98 -18.51
N ALA A 14 -34.59 -4.84 -17.59
CA ALA A 14 -33.60 -4.50 -16.55
C ALA A 14 -32.27 -4.23 -17.26
N LEU A 15 -31.95 -2.96 -17.46
CA LEU A 15 -30.60 -2.54 -17.78
C LEU A 15 -29.71 -2.89 -16.57
N ALA A 16 -29.09 -4.05 -16.63
CA ALA A 16 -27.96 -4.35 -15.76
C ALA A 16 -26.83 -3.37 -16.14
N VAL A 17 -26.73 -2.28 -15.40
CA VAL A 17 -25.54 -1.44 -15.42
C VAL A 17 -24.46 -2.30 -14.79
N ALA A 18 -23.67 -2.98 -15.62
CA ALA A 18 -22.44 -3.61 -15.17
C ALA A 18 -21.55 -2.47 -14.64
N GLN A 19 -21.49 -2.34 -13.32
CA GLN A 19 -20.48 -1.52 -12.68
C GLN A 19 -19.16 -2.14 -13.10
N ARG A 20 -18.41 -1.42 -13.93
CA ARG A 20 -17.03 -1.79 -14.22
C ARG A 20 -16.28 -1.59 -12.90
N ALA A 21 -15.90 -2.69 -12.25
CA ALA A 21 -14.95 -2.63 -11.17
C ALA A 21 -13.67 -2.03 -11.78
N GLU A 22 -13.27 -0.88 -11.29
CA GLU A 22 -11.99 -0.27 -11.67
C GLU A 22 -10.88 -1.23 -11.24
N ALA A 23 -9.94 -1.49 -12.16
CA ALA A 23 -9.06 -2.63 -12.00
C ALA A 23 -7.71 -2.29 -11.35
N HIS A 24 -7.13 -1.13 -11.57
CA HIS A 24 -5.89 -0.69 -10.93
C HIS A 24 -5.99 0.80 -10.55
N PRO A 25 -5.67 1.16 -9.30
CA PRO A 25 -5.32 0.27 -8.18
C PRO A 25 -6.56 -0.38 -7.55
N HIS A 26 -6.37 -1.57 -6.95
CA HIS A 26 -7.41 -2.27 -6.19
C HIS A 26 -7.46 -1.88 -4.73
N ILE A 27 -6.34 -1.39 -4.19
CA ILE A 27 -6.14 -1.07 -2.78
C ILE A 27 -5.53 0.32 -2.72
N LEU A 28 -6.09 1.18 -1.88
CA LEU A 28 -5.50 2.47 -1.54
C LEU A 28 -4.87 2.37 -0.15
N VAL A 29 -3.60 2.79 -0.05
CA VAL A 29 -2.82 2.74 1.18
C VAL A 29 -2.25 4.11 1.49
N ASP A 30 -2.60 4.65 2.64
CA ASP A 30 -1.88 5.78 3.24
C ASP A 30 -0.77 5.23 4.13
N ALA A 31 0.47 5.36 3.69
CA ALA A 31 1.63 4.80 4.37
C ALA A 31 2.34 5.84 5.24
N HIS A 32 2.46 5.52 6.52
CA HIS A 32 3.26 6.26 7.49
C HIS A 32 4.56 5.49 7.71
N VAL A 33 5.69 6.13 7.45
CA VAL A 33 6.99 5.49 7.46
C VAL A 33 7.88 6.15 8.52
N LYS A 34 8.56 5.34 9.32
CA LYS A 34 9.54 5.79 10.31
C LYS A 34 10.89 5.11 10.04
N LEU A 35 11.91 5.91 9.83
CA LEU A 35 13.28 5.44 9.70
C LEU A 35 13.91 5.26 11.08
N LEU A 36 14.52 4.11 11.32
CA LEU A 36 15.15 3.76 12.59
C LEU A 36 16.68 3.72 12.41
N PHE A 37 17.39 4.50 13.22
CA PHE A 37 18.83 4.58 13.19
C PHE A 37 19.44 3.99 14.46
N ASP A 38 20.66 3.45 14.35
CA ASP A 38 21.43 3.01 15.52
C ASP A 38 22.21 4.18 16.15
N GLN A 39 22.89 3.90 17.25
CA GLN A 39 23.70 4.90 17.97
C GLN A 39 24.85 5.47 17.14
N ARG A 40 25.26 4.82 16.06
CA ARG A 40 26.27 5.31 15.11
C ARG A 40 25.65 6.20 14.04
N GLY A 41 24.33 6.21 13.98
CA GLY A 41 23.53 6.90 12.99
C GLY A 41 23.37 6.13 11.68
N ASP A 42 23.62 4.83 11.66
CA ASP A 42 23.35 3.99 10.50
C ASP A 42 21.88 3.59 10.46
N LEU A 43 21.26 3.59 9.28
CA LEU A 43 19.88 3.14 9.10
C LEU A 43 19.81 1.62 9.30
N THR A 44 18.98 1.17 10.24
CA THR A 44 18.88 -0.25 10.63
C THR A 44 17.55 -0.90 10.28
N ALA A 45 16.47 -0.13 10.26
CA ALA A 45 15.13 -0.65 9.95
C ALA A 45 14.19 0.44 9.46
N ILE A 46 13.09 0.01 8.86
CA ILE A 46 11.98 0.85 8.44
C ILE A 46 10.71 0.33 9.14
N ALA A 47 10.12 1.16 9.99
CA ALA A 47 8.82 0.86 10.59
C ALA A 47 7.72 1.50 9.76
N ASN A 48 6.65 0.75 9.52
CA ASN A 48 5.53 1.13 8.67
C ASN A 48 4.22 1.04 9.45
N VAL A 49 3.31 1.95 9.16
CA VAL A 49 1.88 1.83 9.46
C VAL A 49 1.14 2.14 8.16
N TRP A 50 0.40 1.17 7.66
CA TRP A 50 -0.37 1.30 6.44
C TRP A 50 -1.85 1.36 6.76
N ASP A 51 -2.47 2.51 6.54
CA ASP A 51 -3.90 2.72 6.66
C ASP A 51 -4.55 2.37 5.32
N PHE A 52 -5.39 1.34 5.32
CA PHE A 52 -6.10 0.90 4.12
C PHE A 52 -7.41 1.68 3.94
N ASP A 53 -7.88 1.76 2.70
CA ASP A 53 -9.19 2.32 2.40
C ASP A 53 -10.33 1.52 3.05
N GLU A 54 -11.48 2.15 3.21
CA GLU A 54 -12.65 1.56 3.88
C GLU A 54 -13.19 0.32 3.16
N ALA A 55 -13.18 0.33 1.82
CA ALA A 55 -13.73 -0.78 1.03
C ALA A 55 -12.86 -2.03 1.17
N PHE A 56 -11.53 -1.87 1.07
CA PHE A 56 -10.60 -2.97 1.31
C PHE A 56 -10.66 -3.44 2.77
N SER A 57 -10.71 -2.50 3.72
CA SER A 57 -10.79 -2.81 5.15
C SER A 57 -12.01 -3.66 5.50
N ALA A 58 -13.19 -3.26 5.02
CA ALA A 58 -14.43 -4.01 5.22
C ALA A 58 -14.40 -5.41 4.60
N TYR A 59 -13.69 -5.58 3.48
CA TYR A 59 -13.49 -6.88 2.86
C TYR A 59 -12.49 -7.74 3.66
N ALA A 60 -11.36 -7.16 4.04
CA ALA A 60 -10.24 -7.89 4.65
C ALA A 60 -10.57 -8.49 6.02
N ILE A 61 -11.40 -7.80 6.83
CA ILE A 61 -11.77 -8.28 8.18
C ILE A 61 -12.86 -9.36 8.17
N GLN A 62 -13.44 -9.71 7.00
CA GLN A 62 -14.48 -10.72 6.93
C GLN A 62 -13.99 -12.08 7.44
N GLY A 63 -14.72 -12.60 8.43
CA GLY A 63 -14.37 -13.88 9.07
C GLY A 63 -13.38 -13.78 10.21
N TYR A 64 -12.84 -12.59 10.51
CA TYR A 64 -11.91 -12.37 11.63
C TYR A 64 -12.55 -11.73 12.87
N ASP A 65 -13.81 -11.32 12.79
CA ASP A 65 -14.55 -10.80 13.95
C ASP A 65 -15.16 -11.96 14.76
N SER A 66 -14.44 -12.44 15.76
CA SER A 66 -14.86 -13.58 16.58
C SER A 66 -16.10 -13.32 17.44
N LYS A 67 -16.42 -12.05 17.72
CA LYS A 67 -17.57 -11.65 18.54
C LYS A 67 -18.78 -11.25 17.69
N GLY A 68 -18.59 -10.94 16.41
CA GLY A 68 -19.64 -10.46 15.53
C GLY A 68 -20.14 -9.04 15.87
N ASP A 69 -19.34 -8.23 16.54
CA ASP A 69 -19.71 -6.87 16.95
C ASP A 69 -19.15 -5.78 16.01
N GLY A 70 -18.52 -6.19 14.92
CA GLY A 70 -17.92 -5.28 13.93
C GLY A 70 -16.58 -4.70 14.36
N ASN A 71 -16.00 -5.15 15.49
CA ASN A 71 -14.77 -4.64 16.07
C ASN A 71 -13.78 -5.76 16.38
N PRO A 72 -13.16 -6.38 15.37
CA PRO A 72 -12.18 -7.43 15.59
C PRO A 72 -11.00 -6.91 16.43
N THR A 73 -10.56 -7.74 17.38
CA THR A 73 -9.42 -7.41 18.21
C THR A 73 -8.11 -7.69 17.47
N ARG A 74 -6.99 -7.12 17.93
CA ARG A 74 -5.65 -7.45 17.42
C ARG A 74 -5.39 -8.97 17.39
N LYS A 75 -5.88 -9.71 18.40
CA LYS A 75 -5.74 -11.17 18.45
C LYS A 75 -6.55 -11.85 17.33
N ASP A 76 -7.74 -11.35 17.04
CA ASP A 76 -8.58 -11.88 15.97
C ASP A 76 -7.93 -11.64 14.60
N LEU A 77 -7.23 -10.51 14.44
CA LEU A 77 -6.58 -10.10 13.20
C LEU A 77 -5.16 -10.64 12.99
N GLN A 78 -4.52 -11.25 14.02
CA GLN A 78 -3.16 -11.75 13.87
C GLN A 78 -2.99 -12.75 12.71
N PRO A 79 -3.91 -13.70 12.45
CA PRO A 79 -3.80 -14.58 11.28
C PRO A 79 -3.84 -13.83 9.95
N LEU A 80 -4.56 -12.70 9.87
CA LEU A 80 -4.57 -11.84 8.68
C LEU A 80 -3.22 -11.14 8.52
N ALA A 81 -2.64 -10.60 9.60
CA ALA A 81 -1.31 -10.00 9.58
C ALA A 81 -0.23 -11.00 9.13
N ASP A 82 -0.31 -12.25 9.58
CA ASP A 82 0.61 -13.31 9.16
C ASP A 82 0.51 -13.57 7.64
N ILE A 83 -0.71 -13.65 7.10
CA ILE A 83 -0.97 -13.82 5.66
C ILE A 83 -0.43 -12.63 4.88
N ASN A 84 -0.68 -11.40 5.36
CA ASN A 84 -0.22 -10.18 4.71
C ASN A 84 1.31 -10.12 4.66
N MET A 85 1.99 -10.47 5.74
CA MET A 85 3.47 -10.49 5.78
C MET A 85 4.05 -11.54 4.85
N ASP A 86 3.47 -12.73 4.77
CA ASP A 86 3.92 -13.76 3.85
C ASP A 86 3.73 -13.33 2.37
N ALA A 87 2.59 -12.74 2.06
CA ALA A 87 2.32 -12.24 0.70
C ALA A 87 3.25 -11.08 0.33
N LEU A 88 3.42 -10.08 1.20
CA LEU A 88 4.25 -8.89 0.92
C LEU A 88 5.74 -9.22 0.78
N LYS A 89 6.20 -10.34 1.33
CA LYS A 89 7.57 -10.79 1.20
C LYS A 89 7.99 -11.01 -0.26
N GLU A 90 7.09 -11.51 -1.10
CA GLU A 90 7.34 -11.73 -2.53
C GLU A 90 7.55 -10.41 -3.28
N TYR A 91 6.99 -9.31 -2.76
CA TYR A 91 7.06 -7.96 -3.31
C TYR A 91 8.03 -7.06 -2.53
N HIS A 92 8.97 -7.65 -1.79
CA HIS A 92 9.93 -6.90 -0.97
C HIS A 92 9.26 -5.87 -0.04
N PHE A 93 8.06 -6.17 0.45
CA PHE A 93 7.25 -5.27 1.31
C PHE A 93 7.04 -3.88 0.67
N PHE A 94 6.98 -3.81 -0.66
CA PHE A 94 6.93 -2.56 -1.43
C PHE A 94 8.00 -1.54 -1.03
N THR A 95 9.13 -2.01 -0.49
CA THR A 95 10.17 -1.16 0.09
C THR A 95 11.52 -1.45 -0.56
N ARG A 96 12.21 -0.39 -1.01
CA ARG A 96 13.55 -0.46 -1.56
C ARG A 96 14.43 0.59 -0.89
N VAL A 97 15.57 0.18 -0.35
CA VAL A 97 16.55 1.07 0.28
C VAL A 97 17.82 1.09 -0.57
N SER A 98 18.26 2.26 -0.99
CA SER A 98 19.47 2.41 -1.81
C SER A 98 20.39 3.52 -1.30
N SER A 99 21.70 3.35 -1.52
CA SER A 99 22.73 4.32 -1.16
C SER A 99 23.84 4.35 -2.22
N GLY A 100 23.43 4.72 -3.47
CA GLY A 100 24.37 4.83 -4.60
C GLY A 100 24.91 3.50 -5.16
N GLY A 101 24.26 2.36 -4.80
CA GLY A 101 24.60 1.02 -5.25
C GLY A 101 23.36 0.12 -5.37
N PRO A 102 23.53 -1.19 -5.39
CA PRO A 102 22.40 -2.11 -5.39
C PRO A 102 21.55 -1.92 -4.12
N PRO A 103 20.24 -2.24 -4.17
CA PRO A 103 19.37 -2.14 -3.01
C PRO A 103 19.88 -2.95 -1.81
N ALA A 104 19.70 -2.40 -0.61
CA ALA A 104 20.03 -3.09 0.62
C ALA A 104 19.12 -4.30 0.82
N ALA A 105 19.67 -5.39 1.32
CA ALA A 105 18.91 -6.60 1.59
C ALA A 105 18.03 -6.41 2.85
N LEU A 106 16.73 -6.70 2.70
CA LEU A 106 15.74 -6.66 3.77
C LEU A 106 15.77 -7.97 4.58
N GLY A 107 15.57 -7.85 5.88
CA GLY A 107 15.37 -8.97 6.80
C GLY A 107 13.91 -9.42 6.84
N ALA A 108 13.62 -10.39 7.70
CA ALA A 108 12.25 -10.78 7.99
C ALA A 108 11.56 -9.66 8.81
N PRO A 109 10.28 -9.36 8.53
CA PRO A 109 9.56 -8.35 9.29
C PRO A 109 9.41 -8.74 10.75
N THR A 110 9.42 -7.74 11.62
CA THR A 110 9.22 -7.89 13.07
C THR A 110 8.13 -6.94 13.53
N ASP A 111 7.61 -7.18 14.73
CA ASP A 111 6.63 -6.30 15.37
C ASP A 111 5.44 -5.97 14.45
N TYR A 112 4.86 -7.01 13.83
CA TYR A 112 3.77 -6.82 12.89
C TYR A 112 2.43 -7.29 13.47
N TRP A 113 1.40 -6.53 13.17
CA TRP A 113 0.02 -6.82 13.54
C TRP A 113 -0.95 -5.96 12.74
N ASP A 114 -2.20 -6.41 12.65
CA ASP A 114 -3.31 -5.61 12.16
C ASP A 114 -4.13 -5.05 13.33
N GLU A 115 -4.66 -3.85 13.14
CA GLU A 115 -5.72 -3.28 13.97
C GLU A 115 -6.86 -2.78 13.10
N PHE A 116 -8.06 -2.72 13.67
CA PHE A 116 -9.22 -2.16 13.01
C PHE A 116 -9.79 -1.05 13.90
N THR A 117 -9.78 0.18 13.39
CA THR A 117 -10.25 1.36 14.09
C THR A 117 -10.75 2.38 13.08
N ASP A 118 -11.82 3.11 13.43
CA ASP A 118 -12.45 4.11 12.58
C ASP A 118 -12.84 3.54 11.19
N GLU A 119 -13.37 2.31 11.16
CA GLU A 119 -13.80 1.58 9.95
C GLU A 119 -12.64 1.26 8.98
N LYS A 120 -11.40 1.40 9.44
CA LYS A 120 -10.20 1.12 8.66
C LYS A 120 -9.30 0.10 9.32
N MET A 121 -8.75 -0.77 8.49
CA MET A 121 -7.66 -1.66 8.88
C MET A 121 -6.33 -0.94 8.77
N LYS A 122 -5.46 -1.16 9.74
CA LYS A 122 -4.09 -0.67 9.74
C LYS A 122 -3.13 -1.82 9.95
N LEU A 123 -2.17 -1.95 9.06
CA LEU A 123 -1.12 -2.94 9.17
C LEU A 123 0.17 -2.27 9.69
N HIS A 124 0.61 -2.70 10.85
CA HIS A 124 1.87 -2.28 11.47
C HIS A 124 2.94 -3.33 11.20
N PHE A 125 4.12 -2.91 10.79
CA PHE A 125 5.24 -3.84 10.63
C PHE A 125 6.58 -3.09 10.57
N THR A 126 7.65 -3.75 11.04
CA THR A 126 9.01 -3.24 10.96
C THR A 126 9.84 -4.15 10.08
N ILE A 127 10.55 -3.57 9.10
CA ILE A 127 11.46 -4.28 8.22
C ILE A 127 12.89 -3.95 8.63
N PRO A 128 13.62 -4.87 9.27
CA PRO A 128 15.04 -4.67 9.54
C PRO A 128 15.86 -4.80 8.26
N LEU A 129 16.92 -4.04 8.15
CA LEU A 129 17.95 -4.25 7.13
C LEU A 129 18.88 -5.38 7.57
N LYS A 130 19.25 -6.30 6.67
CA LYS A 130 20.21 -7.39 7.00
C LYS A 130 21.58 -6.83 7.41
N GLN A 131 21.93 -5.68 6.89
CA GLN A 131 23.13 -4.92 7.28
C GLN A 131 22.73 -3.47 7.43
N PRO A 132 23.16 -2.76 8.48
CA PRO A 132 22.96 -1.33 8.62
C PRO A 132 23.50 -0.58 7.39
N VAL A 133 22.80 0.46 6.97
CA VAL A 133 23.21 1.32 5.86
C VAL A 133 23.77 2.62 6.40
N ALA A 134 25.05 2.86 6.14
CA ALA A 134 25.70 4.10 6.53
C ALA A 134 25.09 5.29 5.79
N VAL A 135 24.68 6.31 6.54
CA VAL A 135 24.05 7.52 5.97
C VAL A 135 25.03 8.71 5.94
N ARG A 136 26.07 8.73 6.80
CA ARG A 136 27.04 9.82 6.86
C ARG A 136 27.84 9.92 5.56
N GLY A 137 27.93 11.13 5.01
CA GLY A 137 28.60 11.39 3.74
C GLY A 137 27.91 10.75 2.53
N ARG A 138 26.64 10.36 2.66
CA ARG A 138 25.89 9.66 1.61
C ARG A 138 24.46 10.21 1.46
N THR A 139 23.88 9.93 0.32
CA THR A 139 22.44 10.04 0.11
C THR A 139 21.85 8.64 0.19
N VAL A 140 20.89 8.45 1.08
CA VAL A 140 20.11 7.22 1.19
C VAL A 140 18.69 7.51 0.75
N THR A 141 18.15 6.65 -0.11
CA THR A 141 16.76 6.74 -0.58
C THR A 141 16.01 5.50 -0.11
N VAL A 142 14.84 5.72 0.47
CA VAL A 142 13.87 4.69 0.81
C VAL A 142 12.65 4.91 -0.06
N ASP A 143 12.47 4.04 -1.04
CA ASP A 143 11.33 4.04 -1.95
C ASP A 143 10.25 3.11 -1.39
N VAL A 144 8.98 3.56 -1.45
CA VAL A 144 7.82 2.76 -1.03
C VAL A 144 6.76 2.83 -2.12
N TYR A 145 6.56 1.73 -2.83
CA TYR A 145 5.62 1.62 -3.94
C TYR A 145 5.41 0.17 -4.36
N ASP A 146 4.30 -0.10 -5.01
CA ASP A 146 4.02 -1.38 -5.66
C ASP A 146 4.36 -1.28 -7.16
N ASP A 147 5.30 -2.08 -7.64
CA ASP A 147 5.75 -2.11 -9.03
C ASP A 147 4.58 -2.42 -10.00
N GLU A 148 3.62 -3.22 -9.54
CA GLU A 148 2.44 -3.61 -10.33
C GLU A 148 1.26 -2.65 -10.16
N TYR A 149 1.40 -1.64 -9.30
CA TYR A 149 0.33 -0.69 -9.00
C TYR A 149 -1.02 -1.33 -8.63
N PHE A 150 -0.96 -2.55 -8.09
CA PHE A 150 -2.14 -3.21 -7.53
C PHE A 150 -2.60 -2.50 -6.26
N ALA A 151 -1.64 -2.04 -5.45
CA ALA A 151 -1.83 -1.12 -4.35
C ALA A 151 -1.27 0.26 -4.69
N ALA A 152 -2.09 1.29 -4.63
CA ALA A 152 -1.61 2.67 -4.70
C ALA A 152 -1.17 3.11 -3.32
N VAL A 153 0.13 3.20 -3.12
CA VAL A 153 0.72 3.70 -1.88
C VAL A 153 0.84 5.22 -1.95
N ASN A 154 0.40 5.91 -0.91
CA ASN A 154 0.47 7.35 -0.79
C ASN A 154 1.15 7.73 0.53
N PHE A 155 1.93 8.82 0.54
CA PHE A 155 2.45 9.44 1.74
C PHE A 155 1.57 10.64 2.10
N PRO A 156 0.76 10.60 3.18
CA PRO A 156 -0.05 11.73 3.63
C PRO A 156 0.79 12.99 3.83
N ALA A 157 0.21 14.15 3.56
CA ALA A 157 0.96 15.41 3.56
C ALA A 157 1.46 15.83 4.96
N ASP A 158 0.70 15.49 5.98
CA ASP A 158 0.85 15.95 7.37
C ASP A 158 1.54 14.95 8.31
N GLN A 159 1.63 13.67 7.92
CA GLN A 159 2.12 12.60 8.80
C GLN A 159 3.03 11.58 8.10
N ALA A 160 3.57 11.93 6.94
CA ALA A 160 4.20 10.93 6.08
C ALA A 160 5.39 10.22 6.69
N THR A 161 6.17 10.88 7.52
CA THR A 161 7.46 10.33 7.92
C THR A 161 7.89 10.81 9.28
N ALA A 162 8.36 9.89 10.10
CA ALA A 162 9.04 10.18 11.33
C ALA A 162 10.47 9.63 11.28
N PHE A 163 11.35 10.27 12.04
CA PHE A 163 12.73 9.82 12.22
C PHE A 163 12.92 9.54 13.70
N ALA A 164 13.47 8.39 14.03
CA ALA A 164 13.87 8.06 15.38
C ALA A 164 15.40 8.02 15.43
N ASP A 165 15.96 8.81 16.35
CA ASP A 165 17.41 8.90 16.56
C ASP A 165 18.16 9.36 15.28
N GLU A 166 17.55 10.25 14.51
CA GLU A 166 18.14 10.82 13.30
C GLU A 166 19.50 11.46 13.64
N PRO A 167 20.56 11.14 12.89
CA PRO A 167 21.87 11.73 13.13
C PRO A 167 21.85 13.25 12.97
N ALA A 168 22.51 13.95 13.88
CA ALA A 168 22.58 15.42 13.85
C ALA A 168 23.16 15.93 12.54
N GLY A 169 22.54 16.97 11.98
CA GLY A 169 22.96 17.62 10.74
C GLY A 169 22.45 16.95 9.46
N CYS A 170 21.72 15.86 9.55
CA CYS A 170 21.03 15.29 8.39
C CYS A 170 19.88 16.18 7.93
N SER A 171 19.57 16.09 6.65
CA SER A 171 18.37 16.65 6.04
C SER A 171 17.59 15.56 5.36
N ASN A 172 16.27 15.72 5.30
CA ASN A 172 15.41 14.79 4.61
C ASN A 172 14.47 15.51 3.63
N LEU A 173 14.12 14.80 2.57
CA LEU A 173 13.16 15.24 1.56
C LEU A 173 12.17 14.10 1.30
N ILE A 174 10.91 14.39 1.38
CA ILE A 174 9.84 13.48 0.95
C ILE A 174 9.44 13.82 -0.46
N ARG A 175 9.65 12.86 -1.35
CA ARG A 175 9.25 12.93 -2.74
C ARG A 175 7.97 12.11 -2.91
N ARG A 176 6.92 12.75 -3.43
CA ARG A 176 5.65 12.12 -3.74
C ARG A 176 5.50 11.97 -5.24
N PRO A 177 4.77 10.96 -5.73
CA PRO A 177 4.50 10.81 -7.14
C PRO A 177 3.72 12.00 -7.69
N GLU A 178 3.92 12.28 -8.96
CA GLU A 178 3.06 13.20 -9.70
C GLU A 178 1.67 12.59 -9.87
N ARG A 179 0.68 13.46 -10.09
CA ARG A 179 -0.66 12.96 -10.41
C ARG A 179 -0.62 12.22 -11.73
N LEU A 180 -1.29 11.06 -11.76
CA LEU A 180 -1.48 10.32 -12.99
C LEU A 180 -2.18 11.20 -14.04
N ASP A 181 -1.66 11.16 -15.25
CA ASP A 181 -2.37 11.67 -16.41
C ASP A 181 -3.71 10.94 -16.60
N ALA A 182 -4.75 11.67 -16.99
CA ALA A 182 -6.10 11.11 -17.14
C ALA A 182 -6.18 9.97 -18.19
N THR A 183 -5.27 9.96 -19.17
CA THR A 183 -5.21 8.90 -20.18
C THR A 183 -4.64 7.62 -19.57
N ILE A 184 -3.55 7.75 -18.81
CA ILE A 184 -2.93 6.64 -18.09
C ILE A 184 -3.89 6.07 -17.02
N ALA A 185 -4.53 6.95 -16.25
CA ALA A 185 -5.54 6.51 -15.27
C ALA A 185 -6.65 5.67 -15.91
N ARG A 186 -7.12 6.06 -17.10
CA ARG A 186 -8.11 5.28 -17.84
C ARG A 186 -7.57 3.96 -18.37
N GLN A 187 -6.29 3.89 -18.78
CA GLN A 187 -5.67 2.65 -19.21
C GLN A 187 -5.56 1.67 -18.03
N LEU A 188 -5.10 2.14 -16.89
CA LEU A 188 -5.03 1.36 -15.64
C LEU A 188 -6.40 0.84 -15.22
N ALA A 189 -7.44 1.69 -15.28
CA ALA A 189 -8.82 1.31 -14.97
C ALA A 189 -9.44 0.30 -15.96
N GLN A 190 -8.82 0.01 -17.10
CA GLN A 190 -9.28 -0.97 -18.06
C GLN A 190 -8.63 -2.36 -17.88
N ILE A 191 -7.62 -2.48 -17.04
CA ILE A 191 -6.95 -3.75 -16.75
C ILE A 191 -7.96 -4.63 -15.99
N PRO A 192 -8.19 -5.89 -16.41
CA PRO A 192 -9.11 -6.78 -15.73
C PRO A 192 -8.73 -7.03 -14.28
N VAL A 193 -9.71 -7.12 -13.37
CA VAL A 193 -9.49 -7.39 -11.93
C VAL A 193 -8.74 -8.72 -11.67
N THR A 194 -8.77 -9.64 -12.63
CA THR A 194 -8.05 -10.91 -12.55
C THR A 194 -6.59 -10.82 -13.00
N GLN A 195 -6.19 -9.69 -13.58
CA GLN A 195 -4.83 -9.47 -14.04
C GLN A 195 -4.08 -8.66 -12.99
N ARG A 196 -3.13 -9.30 -12.30
CA ARG A 196 -2.32 -8.65 -11.28
C ARG A 196 -1.14 -7.87 -11.88
N GLU A 197 -0.50 -8.47 -12.87
CA GLU A 197 0.66 -7.88 -13.53
C GLU A 197 0.23 -6.79 -14.52
N LEU A 198 0.94 -5.67 -14.51
CA LEU A 198 0.75 -4.61 -15.49
C LEU A 198 1.20 -5.04 -16.88
N PRO A 199 0.55 -4.55 -17.94
CA PRO A 199 1.11 -4.60 -19.30
C PRO A 199 2.48 -3.91 -19.36
N ALA A 200 3.42 -4.47 -20.12
CA ALA A 200 4.80 -4.02 -20.18
C ALA A 200 4.98 -2.53 -20.54
N ASP A 201 4.07 -1.96 -21.32
CA ASP A 201 4.05 -0.55 -21.70
C ASP A 201 3.63 0.39 -20.55
N LEU A 202 3.00 -0.13 -19.49
CA LEU A 202 2.60 0.64 -18.32
C LEU A 202 3.63 0.58 -17.18
N HIS A 203 4.60 -0.34 -17.17
CA HIS A 203 5.63 -0.39 -16.14
C HIS A 203 6.44 0.91 -16.02
N ALA A 204 6.76 1.58 -17.14
CA ALA A 204 7.45 2.87 -17.11
C ALA A 204 6.63 4.00 -16.44
N VAL A 205 5.33 3.76 -16.23
CA VAL A 205 4.44 4.70 -15.53
C VAL A 205 4.58 4.50 -14.02
N THR A 206 4.61 3.25 -13.56
CA THR A 206 4.72 2.94 -12.12
C THR A 206 6.02 3.43 -11.53
N ASP A 207 7.11 3.47 -12.29
CA ASP A 207 8.37 4.10 -11.90
C ASP A 207 8.24 5.58 -11.51
N ARG A 208 7.19 6.26 -11.97
CA ARG A 208 6.87 7.65 -11.61
C ARG A 208 5.94 7.77 -10.41
N LEU A 209 5.34 6.65 -9.98
CA LEU A 209 4.41 6.60 -8.86
C LEU A 209 5.10 6.28 -7.53
N VAL A 210 6.42 6.40 -7.50
CA VAL A 210 7.24 6.11 -6.34
C VAL A 210 7.16 7.22 -5.30
N ASN A 211 6.76 6.85 -4.08
CA ASN A 211 7.02 7.68 -2.90
C ASN A 211 8.44 7.41 -2.40
N ALA A 212 9.21 8.44 -2.15
CA ALA A 212 10.57 8.29 -1.68
C ALA A 212 10.89 9.21 -0.50
N ILE A 213 11.63 8.67 0.45
CA ILE A 213 12.28 9.43 1.51
C ILE A 213 13.76 9.49 1.17
N VAL A 214 14.27 10.71 0.99
CA VAL A 214 15.68 10.94 0.70
C VAL A 214 16.33 11.53 1.94
N VAL A 215 17.33 10.84 2.48
CA VAL A 215 18.13 11.29 3.64
C VAL A 215 19.52 11.66 3.16
N GLN A 216 19.98 12.84 3.55
CA GLN A 216 21.33 13.34 3.26
C GLN A 216 22.00 13.76 4.56
N CYS A 217 23.13 13.16 4.87
CA CYS A 217 23.91 13.47 6.06
C CYS A 217 25.31 13.94 5.66
N PRO A 218 25.84 14.97 6.31
CA PRO A 218 27.21 15.46 6.08
C PRO A 218 28.28 14.47 6.52
#